data_2b28d739dd615e2a441718c0ead00c53
#
_entry.id   2b28d739dd615e2a441718c0ead00c53
#
_cell.length_a   1.000
_cell.length_b   1.000
_cell.length_c   1.000
_cell.angle_alpha   90.00
_cell.angle_beta   90.00
_cell.angle_gamma   90.00
#
_symmetry.space_group_name_H-M   'P 1'
#
loop_
_entity.id
_entity.type
_entity.pdbx_description
1 polymer ?
#
loop_
_entity_poly.entity_id
_entity_poly.type
_entity_poly.pdbx_seq_one_letter_code
_entity_poly.pdbx_strand_id
1 'polypeptide(L)' 'MIFVFKTSVKTKMQAKKLKPHIDEILPKAKWNFDLEDCDKILRIDSEENIVLKIIDLLNIHKFDCEELE' A
#
# COMPACT_ATOMS: atom_id res chain seq x y z
N MET A 1 1.28 -14.64 2.59
CA MET A 1 2.16 -14.10 1.53
C MET A 1 2.40 -12.63 1.76
N ILE A 2 3.62 -12.20 1.56
CA ILE A 2 3.98 -10.78 1.72
C ILE A 2 4.16 -10.16 0.35
N PHE A 3 3.45 -9.06 0.13
CA PHE A 3 3.55 -8.27 -1.10
C PHE A 3 4.27 -6.96 -0.76
N VAL A 4 5.18 -6.55 -1.60
CA VAL A 4 5.98 -5.34 -1.42
C VAL A 4 5.74 -4.41 -2.61
N PHE A 5 5.44 -3.15 -2.32
CA PHE A 5 5.15 -2.15 -3.36
C PHE A 5 6.02 -0.93 -3.16
N LYS A 6 6.51 -0.39 -4.26
CA LYS A 6 7.10 0.93 -4.29
C LYS A 6 6.00 1.94 -4.57
N THR A 7 5.90 3.00 -3.76
CA THR A 7 4.83 3.98 -3.89
C THR A 7 5.36 5.40 -3.95
N SER A 8 4.48 6.34 -4.30
CA SER A 8 4.79 7.77 -4.23
C SER A 8 4.28 8.42 -2.94
N VAL A 9 3.83 7.64 -1.97
CA VAL A 9 3.39 8.15 -0.67
C VAL A 9 4.60 8.64 0.11
N LYS A 10 4.66 9.95 0.38
CA LYS A 10 5.86 10.60 0.93
C LYS A 10 5.77 10.94 2.41
N THR A 11 4.56 11.08 2.94
CA THR A 11 4.36 11.56 4.32
C THR A 11 3.46 10.65 5.11
N LYS A 12 3.60 10.70 6.43
CA LYS A 12 2.73 9.96 7.34
C LYS A 12 1.27 10.40 7.20
N MET A 13 1.06 11.68 6.91
CA MET A 13 -0.29 12.22 6.71
C MET A 13 -0.95 11.59 5.48
N GLN A 14 -0.21 11.44 4.39
CA GLN A 14 -0.72 10.77 3.20
C GLN A 14 -1.06 9.31 3.50
N ALA A 15 -0.18 8.62 4.22
CA ALA A 15 -0.42 7.23 4.63
C ALA A 15 -1.67 7.11 5.50
N LYS A 16 -1.88 8.04 6.44
CA LYS A 16 -3.08 8.06 7.28
C LYS A 16 -4.35 8.26 6.48
N LYS A 17 -4.31 9.06 5.43
CA LYS A 17 -5.48 9.26 4.55
C LYS A 17 -5.84 7.99 3.79
N LEU A 18 -4.84 7.19 3.45
CA LEU A 18 -5.07 5.93 2.74
C LEU A 18 -5.52 4.81 3.67
N LYS A 19 -5.18 4.89 4.94
CA LYS A 19 -5.45 3.83 5.91
C LYS A 19 -6.89 3.34 5.91
N PRO A 20 -7.92 4.20 6.05
CA PRO A 20 -9.30 3.70 6.07
C PRO A 20 -9.69 3.01 4.77
N HIS A 21 -9.16 3.47 3.65
CA HIS A 21 -9.45 2.87 2.35
C HIS A 21 -8.80 1.49 2.20
N ILE A 22 -7.56 1.37 2.66
CA ILE A 22 -6.85 0.08 2.64
C ILE A 22 -7.53 -0.90 3.60
N ASP A 23 -7.87 -0.47 4.80
CA ASP A 23 -8.55 -1.33 5.78
C ASP A 23 -9.92 -1.79 5.28
N GLU A 24 -10.61 -0.97 4.49
CA GLU A 24 -11.90 -1.31 3.92
C GLU A 24 -11.80 -2.44 2.89
N ILE A 25 -10.81 -2.37 2.01
CA ILE A 25 -10.65 -3.39 0.96
C ILE A 25 -9.86 -4.61 1.43
N LEU A 26 -9.08 -4.47 2.50
CA LEU A 26 -8.23 -5.54 3.04
C LEU A 26 -8.45 -5.72 4.54
N PRO A 27 -9.68 -6.04 4.98
CA PRO A 27 -10.00 -6.05 6.41
C PRO A 27 -9.26 -7.13 7.21
N LYS A 28 -8.75 -8.15 6.53
CA LYS A 28 -8.05 -9.27 7.18
C LYS A 28 -6.54 -9.23 6.96
N ALA A 29 -6.05 -8.32 6.13
CA ALA A 29 -4.63 -8.21 5.84
C ALA A 29 -3.92 -7.33 6.87
N LYS A 30 -2.65 -7.63 7.07
CA LYS A 30 -1.76 -6.75 7.84
C LYS A 30 -0.90 -5.98 6.86
N TRP A 31 -0.75 -4.69 7.09
CA TRP A 31 0.02 -3.86 6.17
C TRP A 31 0.72 -2.73 6.92
N ASN A 32 1.78 -2.23 6.31
CA ASN A 32 2.57 -1.16 6.90
C ASN A 32 3.29 -0.37 5.80
N PHE A 33 3.35 0.94 5.98
CA PHE A 33 4.18 1.80 5.15
C PHE A 33 5.54 2.00 5.81
N ASP A 34 6.60 1.74 5.06
CA ASP A 34 7.97 2.06 5.46
C ASP A 34 8.38 3.34 4.73
N LEU A 35 8.13 4.47 5.38
CA LEU A 35 8.41 5.79 4.80
C LEU A 35 9.83 6.28 5.07
N GLU A 36 10.58 5.58 5.90
CA GLU A 36 11.99 5.89 6.14
C GLU A 36 12.88 5.39 5.00
N ASP A 37 12.39 4.39 4.26
CA ASP A 37 13.06 3.90 3.07
C ASP A 37 12.93 4.92 1.95
N CYS A 38 13.99 5.11 1.16
CA CYS A 38 13.95 6.02 0.02
C CYS A 38 12.90 5.64 -1.03
N ASP A 39 12.54 4.38 -1.11
CA ASP A 39 11.55 3.90 -2.08
C ASP A 39 10.10 3.99 -1.61
N LYS A 40 9.88 4.45 -0.36
CA LYS A 40 8.53 4.60 0.19
C LYS A 40 7.72 3.30 0.05
N ILE A 41 8.17 2.30 0.72
CA ILE A 41 7.67 0.92 0.58
C ILE A 41 6.36 0.73 1.33
N LEU A 42 5.40 0.04 0.68
CA LEU A 42 4.21 -0.50 1.31
C LEU A 42 4.33 -2.01 1.35
N ARG A 43 4.22 -2.60 2.54
CA ARG A 43 4.23 -4.05 2.74
C ARG A 43 2.85 -4.51 3.16
N ILE A 44 2.38 -5.56 2.53
CA ILE A 44 1.06 -6.13 2.82
C ILE A 44 1.22 -7.64 2.99
N ASP A 45 0.76 -8.15 4.13
CA ASP A 45 0.70 -9.57 4.40
C ASP A 45 -0.74 -10.02 4.24
N SER A 46 -1.01 -10.78 3.19
CA SER A 46 -2.33 -11.26 2.84
C SER A 46 -2.26 -12.67 2.29
N GLU A 47 -3.29 -13.47 2.56
CA GLU A 47 -3.42 -14.80 1.98
C GLU A 47 -3.95 -14.74 0.55
N GLU A 48 -4.63 -13.65 0.19
CA GLU A 48 -5.18 -13.46 -1.14
C GLU A 48 -4.27 -12.60 -1.99
N ASN A 49 -4.37 -12.74 -3.31
CA ASN A 49 -3.67 -11.85 -4.23
C ASN A 49 -4.39 -10.51 -4.27
N ILE A 50 -3.75 -9.49 -3.69
CA ILE A 50 -4.33 -8.15 -3.56
C ILE A 50 -3.64 -7.12 -4.46
N VAL A 51 -2.75 -7.55 -5.32
CA VAL A 51 -1.88 -6.65 -6.11
C VAL A 51 -2.69 -5.63 -6.90
N LEU A 52 -3.64 -6.09 -7.70
CA LEU A 52 -4.45 -5.18 -8.52
C LEU A 52 -5.33 -4.26 -7.68
N LYS A 53 -5.85 -4.76 -6.57
CA LYS A 53 -6.69 -3.95 -5.67
C LYS A 53 -5.90 -2.77 -5.09
N ILE A 54 -4.68 -3.02 -4.67
CA ILE A 54 -3.82 -1.98 -4.08
C ILE A 54 -3.35 -1.00 -5.14
N ILE A 55 -2.92 -1.47 -6.29
CA ILE A 55 -2.49 -0.60 -7.38
C ILE A 55 -3.63 0.33 -7.80
N ASP A 56 -4.83 -0.21 -7.98
CA ASP A 56 -5.99 0.59 -8.35
C ASP A 56 -6.34 1.61 -7.26
N LEU A 57 -6.30 1.19 -6.00
CA LEU A 57 -6.63 2.08 -4.88
C LEU A 57 -5.68 3.28 -4.84
N LEU A 58 -4.38 3.04 -4.90
CA LEU A 58 -3.41 4.12 -4.85
C LEU A 58 -3.53 5.02 -6.08
N ASN A 59 -3.74 4.45 -7.25
CA ASN A 59 -3.93 5.24 -8.49
C ASN A 59 -5.17 6.12 -8.42
N ILE A 60 -6.26 5.62 -7.86
CA ILE A 60 -7.50 6.41 -7.65
C ILE A 60 -7.22 7.62 -6.77
N HIS A 61 -6.37 7.46 -5.77
CA HIS A 61 -5.96 8.53 -4.87
C HIS A 61 -4.76 9.35 -5.39
N LYS A 62 -4.39 9.16 -6.66
CA LYS A 62 -3.33 9.90 -7.35
C LYS A 62 -1.93 9.59 -6.83
N PHE A 63 -1.73 8.39 -6.31
CA PHE A 63 -0.41 7.90 -5.95
C PHE A 63 0.06 6.84 -6.93
N ASP A 64 1.35 6.82 -7.19
CA ASP A 64 1.96 5.73 -7.96
C ASP A 64 2.15 4.52 -7.07
N CYS A 65 2.00 3.35 -7.64
CA CYS A 65 2.17 2.08 -6.93
C CYS A 65 2.68 1.03 -7.90
N GLU A 66 3.79 0.41 -7.56
CA GLU A 66 4.41 -0.62 -8.37
C GLU A 66 4.82 -1.79 -7.50
N GLU A 67 4.45 -3.00 -7.90
CA GLU A 67 4.86 -4.19 -7.16
C GLU A 67 6.34 -4.45 -7.35
N LEU A 68 7.05 -4.70 -6.25
CA LEU A 68 8.44 -5.14 -6.25
C LEU A 68 8.49 -6.64 -6.00
N GLU A 69 9.25 -7.33 -6.81
CA GLU A 69 9.46 -8.77 -6.64
C GLU A 69 10.57 -9.05 -5.64
#